data_9a959f0a48c1259f6b9fa15ad3b4d45e
#
_entry.id   9a959f0a48c1259f6b9fa15ad3b4d45e
#
_cell.length_a   1.000
_cell.length_b   1.000
_cell.length_c   1.000
_cell.angle_alpha   90.00
_cell.angle_beta   90.00
_cell.angle_gamma   90.00
#
_symmetry.space_group_name_H-M   'P 1'
#
loop_
_entity.id
_entity.type
_entity.pdbx_description
1 polymer ?
#
loop_
_entity_poly.entity_id
_entity_poly.type
_entity_poly.pdbx_seq_one_letter_code
_entity_poly.pdbx_strand_id
1 'polypeptide(L)'
;MLLVVSGGIMTSCSDLLDLSPIDFYGSGSYWTTEAQVTGYMDGLHKHLRDVAEQNIFTFGELRGGIYRSGNASDGNALNYGSIILQNFDRNNTGVTGFGGHYGRLANINLFIDRVSKADYIDDAKKKFYLGQAYGLRAFIYFELYRIYGGVPLRLDVEVIDGVLDPNK
;
A
#
# COMPACT_ATOMS: atom_id res chain seq x y z
N MET A 1 55.66 -17.54 44.22
CA MET A 1 54.57 -16.55 44.20
C MET A 1 53.74 -16.79 42.94
N LEU A 2 52.68 -17.55 43.06
CA LEU A 2 51.84 -17.99 41.96
C LEU A 2 50.63 -17.04 41.85
N LEU A 3 50.54 -16.27 40.76
CA LEU A 3 49.41 -15.41 40.45
C LEU A 3 48.33 -16.23 39.72
N VAL A 4 47.23 -16.52 40.43
CA VAL A 4 46.03 -17.12 39.82
C VAL A 4 45.21 -15.98 39.21
N VAL A 5 45.18 -15.90 37.87
CA VAL A 5 44.27 -15.01 37.13
C VAL A 5 42.90 -15.72 37.01
N SER A 6 41.96 -15.28 37.82
CA SER A 6 40.56 -15.71 37.74
C SER A 6 39.90 -15.03 36.52
N GLY A 7 39.74 -15.76 35.42
CA GLY A 7 38.98 -15.32 34.24
C GLY A 7 37.45 -15.40 34.54
N GLY A 8 36.82 -14.25 34.76
CA GLY A 8 35.38 -14.13 34.85
C GLY A 8 34.73 -14.43 33.52
N ILE A 9 33.89 -15.43 33.45
CA ILE A 9 33.02 -15.74 32.28
C ILE A 9 31.89 -14.70 32.26
N MET A 10 32.00 -13.73 31.38
CA MET A 10 30.90 -12.79 31.06
C MET A 10 29.86 -13.54 30.23
N THR A 11 28.84 -14.10 30.86
CA THR A 11 27.65 -14.53 30.14
C THR A 11 26.83 -13.29 29.77
N SER A 12 26.95 -12.86 28.53
CA SER A 12 26.10 -11.81 27.94
C SER A 12 24.70 -12.39 27.75
N CYS A 13 23.71 -11.88 28.49
CA CYS A 13 22.30 -12.14 28.21
C CYS A 13 21.89 -11.40 26.96
N SER A 14 21.91 -12.07 25.81
CA SER A 14 21.45 -11.51 24.52
C SER A 14 19.93 -11.28 24.48
N ASP A 15 19.17 -12.07 25.25
CA ASP A 15 17.69 -12.01 25.25
C ASP A 15 17.10 -10.73 25.88
N LEU A 16 17.88 -9.96 26.65
CA LEU A 16 17.38 -8.74 27.28
C LEU A 16 17.38 -7.53 26.34
N LEU A 17 18.05 -7.63 25.19
CA LEU A 17 18.15 -6.55 24.21
C LEU A 17 17.22 -6.77 22.99
N ASP A 18 16.57 -7.93 22.90
CA ASP A 18 15.62 -8.25 21.84
C ASP A 18 14.20 -7.81 22.23
N LEU A 19 14.06 -6.50 22.47
CA LEU A 19 12.76 -5.88 22.76
C LEU A 19 11.99 -5.76 21.45
N SER A 20 11.14 -6.74 21.16
CA SER A 20 10.08 -6.57 20.16
C SER A 20 9.15 -5.46 20.65
N PRO A 21 8.95 -4.37 19.91
CA PRO A 21 8.01 -3.33 20.30
C PRO A 21 6.62 -3.93 20.51
N ILE A 22 6.05 -3.76 21.69
CA ILE A 22 4.74 -4.32 22.08
C ILE A 22 3.62 -3.70 21.24
N ASP A 23 3.83 -2.47 20.73
CA ASP A 23 2.84 -1.68 20.01
C ASP A 23 3.03 -1.70 18.48
N PHE A 24 4.00 -2.43 17.95
CA PHE A 24 4.25 -2.52 16.52
C PHE A 24 4.11 -3.98 16.06
N TYR A 25 3.14 -4.23 15.21
CA TYR A 25 3.04 -5.52 14.54
C TYR A 25 4.23 -5.69 13.59
N GLY A 26 5.31 -6.29 14.08
CA GLY A 26 6.43 -6.69 13.24
C GLY A 26 5.99 -7.69 12.17
N SER A 27 6.71 -7.76 11.06
CA SER A 27 6.39 -8.69 9.96
C SER A 27 6.29 -10.17 10.39
N GLY A 28 6.85 -10.53 11.55
CA GLY A 28 6.80 -11.88 12.12
C GLY A 28 5.61 -12.17 13.04
N SER A 29 4.93 -11.13 13.56
CA SER A 29 3.81 -11.27 14.50
C SER A 29 2.43 -10.97 13.91
N TYR A 30 2.40 -10.35 12.75
CA TYR A 30 1.18 -10.13 11.98
C TYR A 30 0.88 -11.36 11.10
N TRP A 31 -0.06 -11.63 10.47
CA TRP A 31 -0.35 -12.76 9.57
C TRP A 31 -0.38 -14.14 10.27
N THR A 32 -0.93 -14.19 11.48
CA THR A 32 -1.02 -15.42 12.28
C THR A 32 -2.46 -15.85 12.57
N THR A 33 -3.43 -14.99 12.31
CA THR A 33 -4.84 -15.26 12.57
C THR A 33 -5.74 -14.76 11.44
N GLU A 34 -6.89 -15.40 11.25
CA GLU A 34 -7.90 -14.97 10.29
C GLU A 34 -8.43 -13.55 10.59
N ALA A 35 -8.53 -13.18 11.86
CA ALA A 35 -8.98 -11.84 12.25
C ALA A 35 -8.04 -10.74 11.72
N GLN A 36 -6.73 -10.99 11.72
CA GLN A 36 -5.74 -10.06 11.15
C GLN A 36 -5.89 -9.97 9.63
N VAL A 37 -6.15 -11.07 8.95
CA VAL A 37 -6.41 -11.09 7.51
C VAL A 37 -7.66 -10.29 7.17
N THR A 38 -8.75 -10.47 7.92
CA THR A 38 -9.97 -9.69 7.75
C THR A 38 -9.72 -8.21 7.96
N GLY A 39 -9.07 -7.83 9.06
CA GLY A 39 -8.76 -6.42 9.33
C GLY A 39 -7.85 -5.77 8.27
N TYR A 40 -6.91 -6.53 7.71
CA TYR A 40 -6.09 -6.02 6.60
C TYR A 40 -6.91 -5.84 5.33
N MET A 41 -7.82 -6.79 5.01
CA MET A 41 -8.73 -6.69 3.87
C MET A 41 -9.65 -5.47 3.99
N ASP A 42 -10.17 -5.16 5.18
CA ASP A 42 -10.96 -3.96 5.43
C ASP A 42 -10.14 -2.69 5.12
N GLY A 43 -8.85 -2.68 5.49
CA GLY A 43 -7.91 -1.63 5.11
C GLY A 43 -7.71 -1.52 3.60
N LEU A 44 -7.67 -2.64 2.87
CA LEU A 44 -7.59 -2.62 1.40
C LEU A 44 -8.87 -2.06 0.75
N HIS A 45 -10.05 -2.34 1.30
CA HIS A 45 -11.30 -1.75 0.82
C HIS A 45 -11.33 -0.22 0.97
N LYS A 46 -10.63 0.34 1.96
CA LYS A 46 -10.42 1.79 2.05
C LYS A 46 -9.73 2.34 0.80
N HIS A 47 -8.79 1.61 0.24
CA HIS A 47 -8.11 2.02 -1.00
C HIS A 47 -9.07 2.16 -2.18
N LEU A 48 -10.08 1.27 -2.27
CA LEU A 48 -11.14 1.38 -3.29
C LEU A 48 -11.88 2.71 -3.17
N ARG A 49 -12.28 3.09 -1.95
CA ARG A 49 -12.97 4.35 -1.69
C ARG A 49 -12.08 5.55 -2.05
N ASP A 50 -10.82 5.55 -1.61
CA ASP A 50 -9.89 6.65 -1.85
C ASP A 50 -9.64 6.86 -3.36
N VAL A 51 -9.56 5.76 -4.12
CA VAL A 51 -9.42 5.82 -5.59
C VAL A 51 -10.71 6.32 -6.24
N ALA A 52 -11.87 5.87 -5.78
CA ALA A 52 -13.15 6.31 -6.31
C ALA A 52 -13.37 7.82 -6.07
N GLU A 53 -13.12 8.29 -4.86
CA GLU A 53 -13.27 9.72 -4.52
C GLU A 53 -12.31 10.61 -5.32
N GLN A 54 -11.04 10.24 -5.43
CA GLN A 54 -10.06 11.05 -6.15
C GLN A 54 -10.15 10.90 -7.66
N ASN A 55 -10.11 9.67 -8.17
CA ASN A 55 -9.89 9.44 -9.58
C ASN A 55 -11.16 9.48 -10.40
N ILE A 56 -12.22 8.82 -9.94
CA ILE A 56 -13.49 8.81 -10.67
C ILE A 56 -14.06 10.22 -10.70
N PHE A 57 -14.05 10.91 -9.57
CA PHE A 57 -14.55 12.28 -9.54
C PHE A 57 -13.62 13.23 -10.32
N THR A 58 -12.32 13.27 -9.99
CA THR A 58 -11.38 14.24 -10.54
C THR A 58 -11.15 14.05 -12.03
N PHE A 59 -10.91 12.81 -12.48
CA PHE A 59 -10.59 12.51 -13.87
C PHE A 59 -11.78 12.03 -14.71
N GLY A 60 -12.93 11.78 -14.06
CA GLY A 60 -14.18 11.46 -14.72
C GLY A 60 -15.14 12.65 -14.72
N GLU A 61 -15.78 12.85 -13.59
CA GLU A 61 -16.89 13.81 -13.46
C GLU A 61 -16.50 15.25 -13.75
N LEU A 62 -15.36 15.74 -13.21
CA LEU A 62 -14.90 17.11 -13.45
C LEU A 62 -14.59 17.39 -14.93
N ARG A 63 -14.23 16.38 -15.70
CA ARG A 63 -13.95 16.51 -17.15
C ARG A 63 -15.18 16.32 -18.01
N GLY A 64 -16.31 15.91 -17.43
CA GLY A 64 -17.55 15.64 -18.14
C GLY A 64 -18.32 16.87 -18.63
N GLY A 65 -17.83 18.08 -18.36
CA GLY A 65 -18.46 19.33 -18.80
C GLY A 65 -19.65 19.79 -17.97
N ILE A 66 -20.01 19.07 -16.92
CA ILE A 66 -21.14 19.38 -16.01
C ILE A 66 -20.69 20.42 -14.97
N TYR A 67 -19.42 20.39 -14.59
CA TYR A 67 -18.85 21.25 -13.55
C TYR A 67 -18.23 22.49 -14.14
N ARG A 68 -18.37 23.61 -13.41
CA ARG A 68 -17.78 24.90 -13.73
C ARG A 68 -16.87 25.34 -12.58
N SER A 69 -15.69 25.83 -12.92
CA SER A 69 -14.81 26.44 -11.92
C SER A 69 -15.43 27.73 -11.40
N GLY A 70 -15.58 27.86 -10.08
CA GLY A 70 -16.09 29.07 -9.43
C GLY A 70 -15.06 30.19 -9.35
N ASN A 71 -13.78 29.86 -9.20
CA ASN A 71 -12.65 30.80 -9.12
C ASN A 71 -11.43 30.23 -9.81
N ALA A 72 -10.86 30.98 -10.75
CA ALA A 72 -9.66 30.62 -11.47
C ALA A 72 -8.38 30.68 -10.62
N SER A 73 -8.46 31.17 -9.39
CA SER A 73 -7.32 31.44 -8.51
C SER A 73 -7.12 30.44 -7.40
N ASP A 74 -7.78 29.28 -7.44
CA ASP A 74 -7.60 28.26 -6.42
C ASP A 74 -6.17 27.72 -6.54
N GLY A 75 -5.28 28.27 -5.72
CA GLY A 75 -3.91 27.78 -5.51
C GLY A 75 -3.86 26.38 -4.88
N ASN A 76 -4.84 25.56 -5.17
CA ASN A 76 -4.95 24.19 -4.71
C ASN A 76 -4.01 23.30 -5.55
N ALA A 77 -3.25 22.43 -4.90
CA ALA A 77 -2.31 21.51 -5.53
C ALA A 77 -2.95 20.64 -6.64
N LEU A 78 -4.24 20.39 -6.58
CA LEU A 78 -5.00 19.66 -7.62
C LEU A 78 -5.42 20.54 -8.78
N ASN A 79 -5.45 21.87 -8.59
CA ASN A 79 -5.89 22.83 -9.61
C ASN A 79 -7.11 22.33 -10.41
N TYR A 80 -8.23 22.14 -9.74
CA TYR A 80 -9.47 21.63 -10.35
C TYR A 80 -9.91 22.47 -11.56
N GLY A 81 -9.63 23.76 -11.55
CA GLY A 81 -9.89 24.63 -12.70
C GLY A 81 -9.19 24.16 -13.95
N SER A 82 -7.92 23.79 -13.88
CA SER A 82 -7.16 23.24 -15.02
C SER A 82 -7.71 21.90 -15.49
N ILE A 83 -8.18 21.07 -14.59
CA ILE A 83 -8.79 19.77 -14.92
C ILE A 83 -10.12 19.98 -15.64
N ILE A 84 -10.98 20.85 -15.15
CA ILE A 84 -12.28 21.20 -15.76
C ILE A 84 -12.08 21.76 -17.15
N LEU A 85 -11.10 22.66 -17.33
CA LEU A 85 -10.76 23.28 -18.61
C LEU A 85 -9.92 22.37 -19.52
N GLN A 86 -9.53 21.19 -19.02
CA GLN A 86 -8.63 20.25 -19.72
C GLN A 86 -7.28 20.89 -20.12
N ASN A 87 -6.85 21.89 -19.36
CA ASN A 87 -5.61 22.63 -19.56
C ASN A 87 -4.64 22.34 -18.41
N PHE A 88 -4.10 21.13 -18.38
CA PHE A 88 -3.12 20.72 -17.37
C PHE A 88 -1.82 20.25 -18.03
N ASP A 89 -0.73 20.50 -17.35
CA ASP A 89 0.61 20.15 -17.76
C ASP A 89 1.36 19.39 -16.67
N ARG A 90 2.67 19.18 -16.86
CA ARG A 90 3.54 18.50 -15.89
C ARG A 90 3.61 19.18 -14.51
N ASN A 91 3.24 20.44 -14.38
CA ASN A 91 3.30 21.19 -13.12
C ASN A 91 2.06 20.95 -12.27
N ASN A 92 1.03 20.35 -12.82
CA ASN A 92 -0.15 19.92 -12.08
C ASN A 92 0.15 18.63 -11.31
N THR A 93 0.87 18.74 -10.19
CA THR A 93 1.40 17.59 -9.43
C THR A 93 0.34 16.60 -8.95
N GLY A 94 -0.90 17.07 -8.73
CA GLY A 94 -2.03 16.20 -8.42
C GLY A 94 -2.46 15.27 -9.56
N VAL A 95 -2.05 15.59 -10.81
CA VAL A 95 -2.38 14.82 -12.01
C VAL A 95 -1.21 13.92 -12.43
N THR A 96 0.02 14.40 -12.25
CA THR A 96 1.22 13.73 -12.77
C THR A 96 1.73 12.59 -11.89
N GLY A 97 1.34 12.55 -10.63
CA GLY A 97 1.83 11.59 -9.66
C GLY A 97 0.96 10.34 -9.57
N PHE A 98 1.49 9.19 -9.95
CA PHE A 98 0.81 7.90 -9.74
C PHE A 98 1.43 7.03 -8.62
N GLY A 99 2.38 7.57 -7.86
CA GLY A 99 3.06 6.84 -6.77
C GLY A 99 2.11 6.31 -5.70
N GLY A 100 1.07 7.06 -5.34
CA GLY A 100 0.05 6.62 -4.39
C GLY A 100 -0.70 5.35 -4.82
N HIS A 101 -0.91 5.14 -6.12
CA HIS A 101 -1.52 3.92 -6.64
C HIS A 101 -0.60 2.71 -6.48
N TYR A 102 0.70 2.88 -6.71
CA TYR A 102 1.68 1.80 -6.54
C TYR A 102 1.88 1.44 -5.06
N GLY A 103 1.78 2.39 -4.13
CA GLY A 103 1.74 2.08 -2.70
C GLY A 103 0.53 1.19 -2.33
N ARG A 104 -0.64 1.46 -2.89
CA ARG A 104 -1.84 0.62 -2.72
C ARG A 104 -1.65 -0.76 -3.35
N LEU A 105 -1.07 -0.84 -4.55
CA LEU A 105 -0.77 -2.10 -5.22
C LEU A 105 0.25 -2.94 -4.43
N ALA A 106 1.26 -2.33 -3.83
CA ALA A 106 2.22 -3.02 -2.98
C ALA A 106 1.54 -3.67 -1.76
N ASN A 107 0.60 -2.97 -1.11
CA ASN A 107 -0.18 -3.53 0.00
C ASN A 107 -1.07 -4.70 -0.45
N ILE A 108 -1.68 -4.62 -1.63
CA ILE A 108 -2.48 -5.71 -2.19
C ILE A 108 -1.60 -6.91 -2.54
N ASN A 109 -0.44 -6.69 -3.16
CA ASN A 109 0.49 -7.76 -3.49
C ASN A 109 1.00 -8.46 -2.23
N LEU A 110 1.33 -7.69 -1.17
CA LEU A 110 1.69 -8.24 0.13
C LEU A 110 0.56 -9.13 0.70
N PHE A 111 -0.68 -8.66 0.65
CA PHE A 111 -1.83 -9.43 1.10
C PHE A 111 -1.96 -10.75 0.33
N ILE A 112 -1.88 -10.69 -1.00
CA ILE A 112 -1.95 -11.89 -1.86
C ILE A 112 -0.84 -12.88 -1.50
N ASP A 113 0.39 -12.41 -1.34
CA ASP A 113 1.53 -13.26 -0.96
C ASP A 113 1.30 -13.94 0.40
N ARG A 114 0.91 -13.19 1.41
CA ARG A 114 0.72 -13.72 2.77
C ARG A 114 -0.47 -14.67 2.88
N VAL A 115 -1.61 -14.32 2.29
CA VAL A 115 -2.82 -15.14 2.34
C VAL A 115 -2.66 -16.43 1.51
N SER A 116 -1.98 -16.38 0.37
CA SER A 116 -1.74 -17.59 -0.42
C SER A 116 -0.93 -18.63 0.33
N LYS A 117 -0.02 -18.22 1.21
CA LYS A 117 0.86 -19.08 2.01
C LYS A 117 0.29 -19.41 3.41
N ALA A 118 -0.82 -18.80 3.81
CA ALA A 118 -1.40 -19.00 5.12
C ALA A 118 -1.95 -20.43 5.27
N ASP A 119 -1.57 -21.15 6.31
CA ASP A 119 -2.04 -22.50 6.65
C ASP A 119 -3.14 -22.50 7.74
N TYR A 120 -3.32 -21.37 8.42
CA TYR A 120 -4.30 -21.13 9.48
C TYR A 120 -5.68 -20.68 8.99
N ILE A 121 -5.91 -20.59 7.67
CA ILE A 121 -7.18 -20.21 7.04
C ILE A 121 -7.63 -21.35 6.16
N ASP A 122 -8.92 -21.73 6.24
CA ASP A 122 -9.48 -22.74 5.36
C ASP A 122 -9.47 -22.33 3.88
N ASP A 123 -9.44 -23.31 2.98
CA ASP A 123 -9.28 -23.08 1.55
C ASP A 123 -10.41 -22.26 0.93
N ALA A 124 -11.64 -22.40 1.42
CA ALA A 124 -12.78 -21.65 0.90
C ALA A 124 -12.66 -20.15 1.24
N LYS A 125 -12.31 -19.85 2.48
CA LYS A 125 -12.05 -18.48 2.92
C LYS A 125 -10.83 -17.89 2.27
N LYS A 126 -9.75 -18.67 2.12
CA LYS A 126 -8.55 -18.25 1.39
C LYS A 126 -8.90 -17.81 -0.04
N LYS A 127 -9.66 -18.61 -0.78
CA LYS A 127 -10.13 -18.27 -2.12
C LYS A 127 -10.98 -17.00 -2.12
N PHE A 128 -11.83 -16.82 -1.12
CA PHE A 128 -12.67 -15.65 -0.99
C PHE A 128 -11.84 -14.36 -0.79
N TYR A 129 -10.87 -14.38 0.13
CA TYR A 129 -9.98 -13.24 0.36
C TYR A 129 -9.09 -12.94 -0.86
N LEU A 130 -8.51 -13.96 -1.47
CA LEU A 130 -7.70 -13.79 -2.68
C LEU A 130 -8.52 -13.23 -3.85
N GLY A 131 -9.76 -13.68 -4.01
CA GLY A 131 -10.67 -13.16 -5.04
C GLY A 131 -10.92 -11.66 -4.88
N GLN A 132 -11.15 -11.20 -3.66
CA GLN A 132 -11.30 -9.76 -3.37
C GLN A 132 -10.02 -8.99 -3.68
N ALA A 133 -8.87 -9.49 -3.24
CA ALA A 133 -7.58 -8.83 -3.47
C ALA A 133 -7.24 -8.72 -4.96
N TYR A 134 -7.48 -9.77 -5.74
CA TYR A 134 -7.32 -9.73 -7.19
C TYR A 134 -8.27 -8.74 -7.85
N GLY A 135 -9.53 -8.67 -7.40
CA GLY A 135 -10.51 -7.70 -7.87
C GLY A 135 -10.06 -6.26 -7.61
N LEU A 136 -9.61 -5.97 -6.38
CA LEU A 136 -9.07 -4.64 -6.02
C LEU A 136 -7.83 -4.28 -6.85
N ARG A 137 -6.91 -5.23 -7.05
CA ARG A 137 -5.71 -5.02 -7.88
C ARG A 137 -6.08 -4.69 -9.32
N ALA A 138 -7.00 -5.45 -9.89
CA ALA A 138 -7.49 -5.21 -11.25
C ALA A 138 -8.15 -3.84 -11.38
N PHE A 139 -8.94 -3.43 -10.40
CA PHE A 139 -9.59 -2.12 -10.38
C PHE A 139 -8.56 -0.97 -10.32
N ILE A 140 -7.53 -1.06 -9.47
CA ILE A 140 -6.50 -0.02 -9.39
C ILE A 140 -5.70 0.07 -10.71
N TYR A 141 -5.36 -1.06 -11.33
CA TYR A 141 -4.70 -1.05 -12.63
C TYR A 141 -5.60 -0.51 -13.75
N PHE A 142 -6.90 -0.81 -13.70
CA PHE A 142 -7.85 -0.22 -14.64
C PHE A 142 -7.88 1.31 -14.53
N GLU A 143 -7.93 1.85 -13.31
CA GLU A 143 -7.88 3.30 -13.09
C GLU A 143 -6.56 3.92 -13.54
N LEU A 144 -5.43 3.27 -13.25
CA LEU A 144 -4.13 3.70 -13.76
C LEU A 144 -4.09 3.75 -15.29
N TYR A 145 -4.57 2.68 -15.94
CA TYR A 145 -4.62 2.62 -17.39
C TYR A 145 -5.56 3.68 -18.00
N ARG A 146 -6.73 3.87 -17.39
CA ARG A 146 -7.72 4.85 -17.83
C ARG A 146 -7.18 6.28 -17.80
N ILE A 147 -6.35 6.61 -16.80
CA ILE A 147 -5.85 7.96 -16.58
C ILE A 147 -4.51 8.19 -17.31
N TYR A 148 -3.60 7.24 -17.22
CA TYR A 148 -2.20 7.41 -17.67
C TYR A 148 -1.83 6.59 -18.91
N GLY A 149 -2.70 5.70 -19.39
CA GLY A 149 -2.38 4.78 -20.47
C GLY A 149 -1.51 3.61 -20.00
N GLY A 150 -0.47 3.26 -20.76
CA GLY A 150 0.44 2.18 -20.42
C GLY A 150 1.23 2.48 -19.15
N VAL A 151 1.14 1.60 -18.16
CA VAL A 151 1.83 1.72 -16.86
C VAL A 151 2.61 0.46 -16.54
N PRO A 152 3.68 0.52 -15.75
CA PRO A 152 4.43 -0.66 -15.32
C PRO A 152 3.54 -1.65 -14.56
N LEU A 153 3.60 -2.92 -14.93
CA LEU A 153 2.86 -3.98 -14.26
C LEU A 153 3.73 -4.60 -13.16
N ARG A 154 3.35 -4.38 -11.90
CA ARG A 154 4.03 -4.94 -10.71
C ARG A 154 3.06 -5.86 -9.99
N LEU A 155 3.35 -7.16 -9.99
CA LEU A 155 2.47 -8.20 -9.45
C LEU A 155 3.04 -8.88 -8.21
N ASP A 156 4.32 -8.71 -7.95
CA ASP A 156 5.05 -9.41 -6.90
C ASP A 156 5.39 -8.49 -5.73
N VAL A 157 5.66 -9.10 -4.59
CA VAL A 157 6.23 -8.40 -3.43
C VAL A 157 7.74 -8.35 -3.63
N GLU A 158 8.28 -7.17 -3.81
CA GLU A 158 9.72 -6.98 -3.87
C GLU A 158 10.26 -6.83 -2.44
N VAL A 159 11.18 -7.72 -2.09
CA VAL A 159 11.89 -7.72 -0.80
C VAL A 159 13.34 -7.40 -1.08
N ILE A 160 13.85 -6.30 -0.53
CA ILE A 160 15.27 -5.94 -0.55
C ILE A 160 15.83 -6.16 0.84
N ASP A 161 16.87 -7.01 0.95
CA ASP A 161 17.58 -7.30 2.22
C ASP A 161 16.64 -7.65 3.39
N GLY A 162 15.55 -8.39 3.13
CA GLY A 162 14.57 -8.77 4.13
C GLY A 162 13.56 -7.67 4.48
N VAL A 163 13.66 -6.51 3.89
CA VAL A 163 12.74 -5.39 4.08
C VAL A 163 11.90 -5.19 2.81
N LEU A 164 10.60 -4.97 2.98
CA LEU A 164 9.73 -4.58 1.86
C LEU A 164 10.16 -3.21 1.34
N ASP A 165 10.50 -3.12 0.05
CA ASP A 165 10.76 -1.84 -0.59
C ASP A 165 9.44 -1.21 -1.05
N PRO A 166 8.94 -0.19 -0.37
CA PRO A 166 7.69 0.46 -0.75
C PRO A 166 7.80 1.30 -2.03
N ASN A 167 9.02 1.48 -2.56
CA ASN A 167 9.28 2.37 -3.69
C ASN A 167 9.61 1.64 -5.00
N LYS A 168 9.57 0.30 -4.96
CA LYS A 168 9.80 -0.50 -6.15
C LYS A 168 8.57 -1.07 -6.76
#